data_984520be5787f96467659cbcc1a5b04a
#
_entry.id   984520be5787f96467659cbcc1a5b04a
#
_cell.length_a   1.000
_cell.length_b   1.000
_cell.length_c   1.000
_cell.angle_alpha   90.00
_cell.angle_beta   90.00
_cell.angle_gamma   90.00
#
_symmetry.space_group_name_H-M   'P 1'
#
loop_
_entity.id
_entity.type
_entity.pdbx_description
1 polymer ?
#
loop_
_entity_poly.entity_id
_entity_poly.type
_entity_poly.pdbx_seq_one_letter_code
_entity_poly.pdbx_strand_id
1 'polypeptide(L)'
;MWLYRRDFFTKNEVYLAKDTKIINKIHAQSPDIAIATTDKSEDSGFNDQGIFFGAYDSLTPTGQGMAKFLAQSFGDYLFKKSFVDYRIGSDIKTVFTLNISDEDFYTPLSIEHITVAIPNKNIDDINKYVKTEYEEWKKEIGKYKTLTKILKSKPKFTVNGTGRYVCHGYHSDASMTGRKLAVNNMSAGPIYSQCQCGGGSYIKPFHASDFLLPMAGNMIAKKIVDSGLTPYANVALACTIGAKKVDSICVTGDEKFNANKEQLNKLIKEFTELNLSPKGLLNLWKDDFNFYEITKNNFVGDSCPWFKK
;
A
#
# COMPACT_ATOMS: atom_id res chain seq x y z
N MET A 1 -7.52 -16.37 9.71
CA MET A 1 -8.69 -17.14 9.21
C MET A 1 -8.89 -17.07 7.69
N TRP A 2 -8.41 -16.06 7.02
CA TRP A 2 -8.47 -15.88 5.55
C TRP A 2 -7.59 -16.85 4.76
N LEU A 3 -6.47 -17.28 5.32
CA LEU A 3 -5.54 -18.26 4.75
C LEU A 3 -6.14 -19.67 4.54
N TYR A 4 -7.34 -19.89 5.03
CA TYR A 4 -7.99 -21.20 5.01
C TYR A 4 -9.11 -21.33 3.99
N ARG A 5 -9.36 -20.31 3.17
CA ARG A 5 -10.31 -20.46 2.09
C ARG A 5 -9.70 -21.30 0.98
N ARG A 6 -10.37 -22.37 0.66
CA ARG A 6 -10.05 -23.31 -0.43
C ARG A 6 -9.77 -22.61 -1.76
N ASP A 7 -10.31 -21.40 -1.92
CA ASP A 7 -10.24 -20.57 -3.13
C ASP A 7 -8.89 -19.86 -3.30
N PHE A 8 -8.04 -19.83 -2.27
CA PHE A 8 -6.69 -19.26 -2.33
C PHE A 8 -5.65 -20.21 -2.90
N PHE A 9 -5.94 -21.51 -2.87
CA PHE A 9 -5.03 -22.53 -3.34
C PHE A 9 -5.56 -23.07 -4.66
N THR A 10 -5.00 -22.62 -5.74
CA THR A 10 -5.30 -23.14 -7.07
C THR A 10 -4.90 -24.61 -7.16
N LYS A 11 -5.45 -25.35 -8.11
CA LYS A 11 -5.08 -26.75 -8.36
C LYS A 11 -3.58 -26.96 -8.63
N ASN A 12 -2.84 -25.89 -8.87
CA ASN A 12 -1.40 -25.90 -9.13
C ASN A 12 -0.56 -25.62 -7.89
N GLU A 13 -1.16 -25.23 -6.76
CA GLU A 13 -0.45 -25.02 -5.51
C GLU A 13 -0.48 -26.29 -4.67
N VAL A 14 0.68 -26.63 -4.14
CA VAL A 14 0.91 -27.93 -3.49
C VAL A 14 0.31 -27.99 -2.09
N TYR A 15 -0.04 -26.85 -1.48
CA TYR A 15 -0.64 -26.79 -0.17
C TYR A 15 -2.15 -26.61 -0.23
N LEU A 16 -2.87 -27.56 0.38
CA LEU A 16 -4.29 -27.41 0.65
C LEU A 16 -4.46 -26.95 2.11
N ALA A 17 -5.48 -26.15 2.36
CA ALA A 17 -5.83 -25.69 3.72
C ALA A 17 -6.00 -26.88 4.70
N LYS A 18 -6.51 -28.00 4.23
CA LYS A 18 -6.66 -29.25 5.02
C LYS A 18 -5.33 -29.87 5.48
N ASP A 19 -4.23 -29.60 4.77
CA ASP A 19 -2.91 -30.15 5.06
C ASP A 19 -2.08 -29.20 5.94
N THR A 20 -2.65 -28.04 6.30
CA THR A 20 -1.97 -27.03 7.12
C THR A 20 -2.13 -27.31 8.61
N LYS A 21 -1.02 -27.50 9.32
CA LYS A 21 -1.02 -27.62 10.78
C LYS A 21 -0.95 -26.24 11.41
N ILE A 22 -1.91 -25.90 12.27
CA ILE A 22 -1.92 -24.67 13.05
C ILE A 22 -1.34 -24.95 14.44
N ILE A 23 -0.32 -24.19 14.82
CA ILE A 23 0.19 -24.16 16.19
C ILE A 23 -0.12 -22.76 16.74
N ASN A 24 -1.06 -22.70 17.70
CA ASN A 24 -1.43 -21.45 18.36
C ASN A 24 -0.66 -21.33 19.68
N LYS A 25 0.10 -20.22 19.80
CA LYS A 25 0.83 -19.83 21.02
C LYS A 25 0.48 -18.39 21.43
N ILE A 26 -0.73 -17.94 21.10
CA ILE A 26 -1.20 -16.61 21.48
C ILE A 26 -1.42 -16.59 23.01
N HIS A 27 -0.90 -15.58 23.65
CA HIS A 27 -1.09 -15.31 25.09
C HIS A 27 -1.62 -13.88 25.31
N ALA A 28 -2.04 -13.59 26.52
CA ALA A 28 -2.54 -12.26 26.88
C ALA A 28 -1.48 -11.17 26.71
N GLN A 29 -1.93 -9.96 26.40
CA GLN A 29 -1.09 -8.77 26.30
C GLN A 29 -0.40 -8.47 27.63
N SER A 30 0.78 -7.83 27.59
CA SER A 30 1.44 -7.30 28.78
C SER A 30 0.51 -6.37 29.56
N PRO A 31 0.37 -6.54 30.90
CA PRO A 31 -0.45 -5.66 31.71
C PRO A 31 -0.07 -4.18 31.59
N ASP A 32 1.22 -3.88 31.52
CA ASP A 32 1.73 -2.51 31.43
C ASP A 32 1.29 -1.81 30.12
N ILE A 33 1.33 -2.53 29.00
CA ILE A 33 0.83 -2.00 27.71
C ILE A 33 -0.70 -1.93 27.74
N ALA A 34 -1.36 -2.90 28.38
CA ALA A 34 -2.81 -2.94 28.49
C ALA A 34 -3.40 -1.71 29.19
N ILE A 35 -2.70 -1.14 30.17
CA ILE A 35 -3.13 0.08 30.86
C ILE A 35 -3.38 1.24 29.88
N ALA A 36 -2.51 1.39 28.87
CA ALA A 36 -2.64 2.47 27.89
C ALA A 36 -3.70 2.22 26.81
N THR A 37 -4.05 0.95 26.57
CA THR A 37 -4.86 0.55 25.40
C THR A 37 -6.23 -0.03 25.72
N THR A 38 -6.44 -0.54 26.93
CA THR A 38 -7.67 -1.24 27.31
C THR A 38 -8.60 -0.40 28.16
N ASP A 39 -8.20 0.81 28.51
CA ASP A 39 -9.11 1.71 29.19
C ASP A 39 -10.30 1.99 28.25
N LYS A 40 -11.48 1.49 28.66
CA LYS A 40 -12.75 1.71 27.95
C LYS A 40 -13.23 3.16 28.05
N SER A 41 -12.48 4.00 28.79
CA SER A 41 -12.74 5.43 28.90
C SER A 41 -12.54 6.13 27.56
N GLU A 42 -13.15 7.29 27.42
CA GLU A 42 -12.99 8.17 26.27
C GLU A 42 -11.55 8.67 26.05
N ASP A 43 -10.66 8.34 26.95
CA ASP A 43 -9.33 8.89 27.16
C ASP A 43 -8.17 7.92 26.84
N SER A 44 -8.41 6.78 26.19
CA SER A 44 -7.30 5.87 25.80
C SER A 44 -6.33 6.57 24.85
N GLY A 45 -5.03 6.51 25.17
CA GLY A 45 -3.95 7.06 24.35
C GLY A 45 -3.43 6.07 23.28
N PHE A 46 -2.40 6.50 22.56
CA PHE A 46 -1.71 5.64 21.62
C PHE A 46 -1.01 4.47 22.32
N ASN A 47 -1.10 3.28 21.72
CA ASN A 47 -0.50 2.05 22.28
C ASN A 47 1.01 1.93 22.03
N ASP A 48 1.57 2.78 21.19
CA ASP A 48 2.98 2.78 20.84
C ASP A 48 3.40 4.18 20.40
N GLN A 49 4.69 4.43 20.43
CA GLN A 49 5.31 5.67 20.01
C GLN A 49 5.97 5.48 18.63
N GLY A 50 6.12 6.58 17.89
CA GLY A 50 6.82 6.55 16.61
C GLY A 50 6.53 7.75 15.72
N ILE A 51 7.15 7.73 14.54
CA ILE A 51 6.83 8.64 13.44
C ILE A 51 6.18 7.80 12.34
N PHE A 52 4.95 8.15 12.00
CA PHE A 52 4.12 7.44 11.04
C PHE A 52 3.88 8.34 9.84
N PHE A 53 3.81 7.75 8.66
CA PHE A 53 3.77 8.51 7.43
C PHE A 53 2.60 8.12 6.56
N GLY A 54 2.02 9.02 5.88
CA GLY A 54 1.08 8.82 4.80
C GLY A 54 1.46 9.66 3.61
N ALA A 55 0.84 9.36 2.48
CA ALA A 55 1.09 10.08 1.25
C ALA A 55 -0.11 10.00 0.30
N TYR A 56 -0.18 10.94 -0.64
CA TYR A 56 -1.13 10.91 -1.73
C TYR A 56 -0.55 11.59 -2.97
N ASP A 57 -0.83 11.02 -4.14
CA ASP A 57 -0.33 11.47 -5.44
C ASP A 57 -1.48 11.57 -6.44
N SER A 58 -1.63 12.71 -7.11
CA SER A 58 -2.71 12.96 -8.07
C SER A 58 -2.53 12.24 -9.41
N LEU A 59 -1.35 11.70 -9.71
CA LEU A 59 -1.05 11.05 -10.99
C LEU A 59 -1.75 9.69 -11.13
N THR A 60 -2.15 9.07 -10.03
CA THR A 60 -2.76 7.74 -10.07
C THR A 60 -4.14 7.73 -9.44
N PRO A 61 -5.02 6.83 -9.89
CA PRO A 61 -6.40 6.77 -9.38
C PRO A 61 -6.50 6.31 -7.92
N THR A 62 -5.44 5.77 -7.37
CA THR A 62 -5.39 5.25 -5.99
C THR A 62 -4.58 6.13 -5.04
N GLY A 63 -4.03 7.25 -5.54
CA GLY A 63 -3.18 8.14 -4.75
C GLY A 63 -1.77 7.60 -4.49
N GLN A 64 -1.40 6.47 -5.08
CA GLN A 64 -0.06 5.90 -4.98
C GLN A 64 0.89 6.57 -5.97
N GLY A 65 2.18 6.62 -5.68
CA GLY A 65 3.19 7.02 -6.68
C GLY A 65 3.14 6.12 -7.92
N MET A 66 3.42 6.68 -9.09
CA MET A 66 3.20 6.04 -10.39
C MET A 66 3.83 4.65 -10.53
N ALA A 67 5.12 4.50 -10.17
CA ALA A 67 5.81 3.22 -10.29
C ALA A 67 5.16 2.13 -9.42
N LYS A 68 4.76 2.48 -8.21
CA LYS A 68 4.08 1.58 -7.29
C LYS A 68 2.69 1.19 -7.78
N PHE A 69 1.91 2.16 -8.26
CA PHE A 69 0.61 1.88 -8.83
C PHE A 69 0.69 0.91 -10.01
N LEU A 70 1.59 1.16 -10.95
CA LEU A 70 1.77 0.29 -12.12
C LEU A 70 2.19 -1.12 -11.72
N ALA A 71 3.18 -1.24 -10.83
CA ALA A 71 3.67 -2.53 -10.36
C ALA A 71 2.57 -3.31 -9.63
N GLN A 72 1.90 -2.69 -8.67
CA GLN A 72 0.84 -3.34 -7.91
C GLN A 72 -0.36 -3.71 -8.79
N SER A 73 -0.82 -2.79 -9.62
CA SER A 73 -1.97 -3.00 -10.50
C SER A 73 -1.73 -4.14 -11.50
N PHE A 74 -0.53 -4.23 -12.10
CA PHE A 74 -0.20 -5.32 -13.01
C PHE A 74 -0.01 -6.65 -12.26
N GLY A 75 0.60 -6.61 -11.08
CA GLY A 75 0.70 -7.78 -10.20
C GLY A 75 -0.66 -8.32 -9.79
N ASP A 76 -1.59 -7.46 -9.40
CA ASP A 76 -2.97 -7.82 -9.06
C ASP A 76 -3.74 -8.38 -10.27
N TYR A 77 -3.52 -7.84 -11.46
CA TYR A 77 -4.10 -8.38 -12.70
C TYR A 77 -3.62 -9.81 -12.94
N LEU A 78 -2.31 -10.05 -12.91
CA LEU A 78 -1.74 -11.39 -13.11
C LEU A 78 -2.16 -12.35 -11.98
N PHE A 79 -2.23 -11.87 -10.75
CA PHE A 79 -2.73 -12.66 -9.62
C PHE A 79 -4.18 -13.12 -9.84
N LYS A 80 -5.09 -12.23 -10.25
CA LYS A 80 -6.46 -12.59 -10.63
C LYS A 80 -6.50 -13.57 -11.80
N LYS A 81 -5.61 -13.40 -12.78
CA LYS A 81 -5.48 -14.31 -13.92
C LYS A 81 -5.11 -15.72 -13.49
N SER A 82 -4.28 -15.88 -12.45
CA SER A 82 -3.87 -17.19 -11.93
C SER A 82 -5.04 -18.05 -11.39
N PHE A 83 -6.18 -17.46 -11.06
CA PHE A 83 -7.37 -18.22 -10.65
C PHE A 83 -8.16 -18.83 -11.81
N VAL A 84 -7.93 -18.34 -13.01
CA VAL A 84 -8.61 -18.82 -14.22
C VAL A 84 -7.67 -19.52 -15.21
N ASP A 85 -6.39 -19.15 -15.23
CA ASP A 85 -5.34 -19.80 -16.01
C ASP A 85 -4.37 -20.56 -15.10
N TYR A 86 -4.63 -21.86 -14.93
CA TYR A 86 -3.85 -22.72 -14.04
C TYR A 86 -2.44 -23.07 -14.55
N ARG A 87 -2.01 -22.50 -15.68
CA ARG A 87 -0.63 -22.62 -16.15
C ARG A 87 0.30 -21.66 -15.43
N ILE A 88 -0.23 -20.66 -14.73
CA ILE A 88 0.52 -19.72 -13.90
C ILE A 88 0.16 -19.86 -12.43
N GLY A 89 1.12 -19.65 -11.53
CA GLY A 89 0.91 -19.65 -10.08
C GLY A 89 0.66 -18.24 -9.54
N SER A 90 0.29 -18.16 -8.27
CA SER A 90 -0.12 -16.93 -7.59
C SER A 90 1.03 -16.14 -6.93
N ASP A 91 2.23 -16.73 -6.78
CA ASP A 91 3.40 -16.05 -6.20
C ASP A 91 4.08 -15.16 -7.25
N ILE A 92 3.44 -14.03 -7.53
CA ILE A 92 3.84 -13.10 -8.60
C ILE A 92 4.54 -11.89 -8.00
N LYS A 93 5.63 -11.46 -8.63
CA LYS A 93 6.37 -10.24 -8.29
C LYS A 93 6.55 -9.38 -9.52
N THR A 94 6.31 -8.10 -9.38
CA THR A 94 6.40 -7.13 -10.46
C THR A 94 7.23 -5.92 -10.03
N VAL A 95 8.08 -5.43 -10.93
CA VAL A 95 8.86 -4.20 -10.75
C VAL A 95 8.73 -3.37 -12.01
N PHE A 96 8.45 -2.08 -11.85
CA PHE A 96 8.43 -1.11 -12.95
C PHE A 96 9.54 -0.08 -12.74
N THR A 97 10.37 0.08 -13.75
CA THR A 97 11.39 1.14 -13.82
C THR A 97 10.87 2.23 -14.75
N LEU A 98 10.82 3.45 -14.24
CA LEU A 98 10.35 4.62 -14.96
C LEU A 98 11.50 5.58 -15.25
N ASN A 99 11.45 6.22 -16.41
CA ASN A 99 12.16 7.46 -16.65
C ASN A 99 11.30 8.61 -16.15
N ILE A 100 11.87 9.47 -15.34
CA ILE A 100 11.24 10.67 -14.79
C ILE A 100 11.93 11.91 -15.34
N SER A 101 11.26 13.06 -15.26
CA SER A 101 11.81 14.34 -15.69
C SER A 101 12.99 14.77 -14.80
N ASP A 102 14.05 15.25 -15.41
CA ASP A 102 15.20 15.83 -14.70
C ASP A 102 14.89 17.25 -14.16
N GLU A 103 13.77 17.86 -14.58
CA GLU A 103 13.40 19.21 -14.15
C GLU A 103 12.77 19.20 -12.76
N ASP A 104 11.94 18.19 -12.47
CA ASP A 104 11.16 18.12 -11.23
C ASP A 104 11.38 16.82 -10.43
N PHE A 105 12.13 15.88 -10.99
CA PHE A 105 12.36 14.52 -10.44
C PHE A 105 11.07 13.80 -10.05
N TYR A 106 9.96 14.19 -10.63
CA TYR A 106 8.62 13.70 -10.28
C TYR A 106 7.81 13.25 -11.50
N THR A 107 7.75 14.06 -12.57
CA THR A 107 6.90 13.77 -13.72
C THR A 107 7.36 12.51 -14.46
N PRO A 108 6.51 11.46 -14.54
CA PRO A 108 6.89 10.24 -15.25
C PRO A 108 6.84 10.47 -16.77
N LEU A 109 7.93 10.15 -17.45
CA LEU A 109 8.09 10.32 -18.91
C LEU A 109 7.76 9.03 -19.65
N SER A 110 8.29 7.89 -19.20
CA SER A 110 8.09 6.60 -19.84
C SER A 110 8.32 5.43 -18.88
N ILE A 111 7.76 4.27 -19.22
CA ILE A 111 8.16 2.99 -18.61
C ILE A 111 9.35 2.48 -19.38
N GLU A 112 10.48 2.31 -18.74
CA GLU A 112 11.71 1.81 -19.35
C GLU A 112 11.78 0.30 -19.32
N HIS A 113 11.54 -0.28 -18.15
CA HIS A 113 11.70 -1.71 -17.92
C HIS A 113 10.62 -2.27 -17.01
N ILE A 114 10.18 -3.49 -17.30
CA ILE A 114 9.25 -4.27 -16.48
C ILE A 114 9.91 -5.61 -16.17
N THR A 115 10.08 -5.89 -14.88
CA THR A 115 10.52 -7.20 -14.41
C THR A 115 9.33 -7.94 -13.81
N VAL A 116 9.14 -9.19 -14.24
CA VAL A 116 8.08 -10.07 -13.73
C VAL A 116 8.67 -11.41 -13.31
N ALA A 117 8.43 -11.80 -12.05
CA ALA A 117 8.62 -13.17 -11.63
C ALA A 117 7.23 -13.82 -11.49
N ILE A 118 6.98 -14.86 -12.27
CA ILE A 118 5.69 -15.55 -12.37
C ILE A 118 5.89 -17.06 -12.47
N PRO A 119 5.41 -17.83 -11.48
CA PRO A 119 5.48 -19.28 -11.56
C PRO A 119 4.67 -19.78 -12.76
N ASN A 120 5.24 -20.72 -13.52
CA ASN A 120 4.53 -21.24 -14.69
C ASN A 120 4.87 -22.68 -14.99
N LYS A 121 3.90 -23.37 -15.64
CA LYS A 121 4.02 -24.73 -16.20
C LYS A 121 3.32 -24.78 -17.55
N ASN A 122 3.88 -25.53 -18.48
CA ASN A 122 3.26 -25.77 -19.80
C ASN A 122 2.97 -24.46 -20.58
N ILE A 123 3.87 -23.49 -20.49
CA ILE A 123 3.90 -22.28 -21.30
C ILE A 123 5.24 -22.30 -22.07
N ASP A 124 5.19 -22.44 -23.37
CA ASP A 124 6.39 -22.55 -24.22
C ASP A 124 7.20 -21.26 -24.22
N ASP A 125 6.53 -20.12 -24.30
CA ASP A 125 7.15 -18.79 -24.26
C ASP A 125 6.47 -17.90 -23.20
N ILE A 126 7.02 -17.91 -22.00
CA ILE A 126 6.51 -17.10 -20.89
C ILE A 126 6.71 -15.59 -21.13
N ASN A 127 7.72 -15.19 -21.89
CA ASN A 127 7.93 -13.78 -22.23
C ASN A 127 6.80 -13.26 -23.13
N LYS A 128 6.44 -14.04 -24.16
CA LYS A 128 5.32 -13.71 -25.03
C LYS A 128 4.00 -13.69 -24.27
N TYR A 129 3.78 -14.66 -23.38
CA TYR A 129 2.60 -14.72 -22.53
C TYR A 129 2.47 -13.43 -21.69
N VAL A 130 3.51 -13.06 -20.92
CA VAL A 130 3.48 -11.87 -20.06
C VAL A 130 3.29 -10.58 -20.87
N LYS A 131 3.92 -10.47 -22.05
CA LYS A 131 3.71 -9.31 -22.94
C LYS A 131 2.28 -9.22 -23.45
N THR A 132 1.65 -10.34 -23.76
CA THR A 132 0.23 -10.38 -24.16
C THR A 132 -0.66 -9.93 -23.02
N GLU A 133 -0.45 -10.46 -21.82
CA GLU A 133 -1.23 -10.06 -20.63
C GLU A 133 -0.99 -8.59 -20.23
N TYR A 134 0.21 -8.05 -20.47
CA TYR A 134 0.50 -6.63 -20.30
C TYR A 134 -0.34 -5.73 -21.23
N GLU A 135 -0.50 -6.12 -22.49
CA GLU A 135 -1.34 -5.36 -23.43
C GLU A 135 -2.83 -5.43 -23.03
N GLU A 136 -3.33 -6.56 -22.53
CA GLU A 136 -4.70 -6.67 -22.02
C GLU A 136 -4.89 -5.81 -20.75
N TRP A 137 -3.97 -5.88 -19.80
CA TRP A 137 -4.00 -5.05 -18.61
C TRP A 137 -3.98 -3.54 -18.95
N LYS A 138 -3.19 -3.12 -19.94
CA LYS A 138 -3.18 -1.71 -20.39
C LYS A 138 -4.56 -1.23 -20.83
N LYS A 139 -5.37 -2.08 -21.45
CA LYS A 139 -6.74 -1.73 -21.85
C LYS A 139 -7.62 -1.47 -20.62
N GLU A 140 -7.46 -2.25 -19.56
CA GLU A 140 -8.24 -2.07 -18.31
C GLU A 140 -7.94 -0.74 -17.64
N ILE A 141 -6.64 -0.37 -17.53
CA ILE A 141 -6.25 0.86 -16.86
C ILE A 141 -6.21 2.09 -17.77
N GLY A 142 -6.33 1.90 -19.07
CA GLY A 142 -6.32 2.99 -20.08
C GLY A 142 -7.49 3.98 -19.96
N LYS A 143 -8.52 3.65 -19.19
CA LYS A 143 -9.63 4.55 -18.84
C LYS A 143 -9.19 5.77 -18.01
N TYR A 144 -8.05 5.69 -17.35
CA TYR A 144 -7.52 6.79 -16.53
C TYR A 144 -6.68 7.75 -17.38
N LYS A 145 -7.16 8.97 -17.57
CA LYS A 145 -6.54 9.98 -18.45
C LYS A 145 -5.09 10.28 -18.05
N THR A 146 -4.78 10.31 -16.76
CA THR A 146 -3.43 10.56 -16.24
C THR A 146 -2.41 9.52 -16.68
N LEU A 147 -2.84 8.30 -17.01
CA LEU A 147 -1.97 7.21 -17.44
C LEU A 147 -1.74 7.16 -18.96
N THR A 148 -2.53 7.91 -19.74
CA THR A 148 -2.54 7.80 -21.22
C THR A 148 -1.15 7.99 -21.84
N LYS A 149 -0.36 8.94 -21.32
CA LYS A 149 1.00 9.21 -21.84
C LYS A 149 1.95 8.06 -21.54
N ILE A 150 2.00 7.60 -20.29
CA ILE A 150 2.96 6.60 -19.85
C ILE A 150 2.66 5.22 -20.43
N LEU A 151 1.39 4.91 -20.67
CA LEU A 151 0.97 3.63 -21.29
C LEU A 151 1.34 3.49 -22.77
N LYS A 152 1.77 4.57 -23.43
CA LYS A 152 2.32 4.53 -24.80
C LYS A 152 3.77 4.03 -24.85
N SER A 153 4.43 3.88 -23.71
CA SER A 153 5.80 3.40 -23.61
C SER A 153 5.95 1.99 -24.19
N LYS A 154 7.14 1.71 -24.68
CA LYS A 154 7.55 0.37 -25.18
C LYS A 154 8.64 -0.19 -24.27
N PRO A 155 8.29 -0.70 -23.09
CA PRO A 155 9.28 -1.15 -22.11
C PRO A 155 10.03 -2.38 -22.56
N LYS A 156 11.26 -2.55 -22.05
CA LYS A 156 11.95 -3.83 -22.05
C LYS A 156 11.32 -4.74 -20.99
N PHE A 157 11.36 -6.05 -21.23
CA PHE A 157 10.85 -7.04 -20.27
C PHE A 157 11.95 -7.99 -19.83
N THR A 158 11.98 -8.28 -18.55
CA THR A 158 12.68 -9.42 -17.96
C THR A 158 11.64 -10.29 -17.25
N VAL A 159 11.38 -11.47 -17.78
CA VAL A 159 10.45 -12.43 -17.16
C VAL A 159 11.25 -13.62 -16.66
N ASN A 160 11.08 -13.95 -15.37
CA ASN A 160 11.79 -15.07 -14.72
C ASN A 160 13.30 -15.03 -15.02
N GLY A 161 14.01 -14.03 -14.49
CA GLY A 161 15.41 -13.75 -14.82
C GLY A 161 16.38 -14.94 -14.71
N THR A 162 16.03 -15.98 -13.94
CA THR A 162 16.78 -17.25 -13.87
C THR A 162 16.39 -18.25 -14.98
N GLY A 163 15.44 -17.90 -15.84
CA GLY A 163 14.91 -18.73 -16.92
C GLY A 163 13.87 -19.77 -16.48
N ARG A 164 13.73 -20.04 -15.17
CA ARG A 164 12.79 -21.04 -14.64
C ARG A 164 12.18 -20.59 -13.34
N TYR A 165 10.84 -20.67 -13.23
CA TYR A 165 10.11 -20.48 -11.97
C TYR A 165 8.89 -21.41 -11.95
N VAL A 166 9.04 -22.58 -11.34
CA VAL A 166 8.01 -23.65 -11.25
C VAL A 166 7.63 -23.91 -9.81
N CYS A 167 8.64 -24.08 -8.92
CA CYS A 167 8.40 -24.26 -7.49
C CYS A 167 8.16 -22.90 -6.85
N HIS A 168 7.02 -22.71 -6.18
CA HIS A 168 6.61 -21.44 -5.58
C HIS A 168 5.82 -21.66 -4.28
N GLY A 169 5.48 -20.56 -3.61
CA GLY A 169 4.74 -20.57 -2.35
C GLY A 169 5.56 -21.21 -1.21
N TYR A 170 4.88 -21.83 -0.26
CA TYR A 170 5.50 -22.38 0.94
C TYR A 170 6.49 -23.52 0.70
N HIS A 171 6.47 -24.12 -0.47
CA HIS A 171 7.48 -25.14 -0.85
C HIS A 171 8.82 -24.54 -1.22
N SER A 172 8.84 -23.31 -1.71
CA SER A 172 10.08 -22.67 -2.13
C SER A 172 10.65 -21.77 -1.06
N ASP A 173 9.78 -21.18 -0.24
CA ASP A 173 10.21 -20.19 0.76
C ASP A 173 9.24 -20.15 1.95
N ALA A 174 9.78 -20.00 3.14
CA ALA A 174 9.03 -19.75 4.35
C ALA A 174 8.99 -18.25 4.63
N SER A 175 7.86 -17.75 5.12
CA SER A 175 7.74 -16.33 5.41
C SER A 175 7.25 -16.04 6.82
N MET A 176 7.54 -14.85 7.30
CA MET A 176 7.03 -14.29 8.54
C MET A 176 6.14 -13.07 8.22
N THR A 177 5.03 -12.96 8.92
CA THR A 177 4.16 -11.78 8.85
C THR A 177 4.95 -10.53 9.28
N GLY A 178 4.72 -9.41 8.61
CA GLY A 178 5.38 -8.13 8.92
C GLY A 178 6.69 -7.87 8.19
N ARG A 179 7.21 -8.80 7.39
CA ARG A 179 8.44 -8.59 6.60
C ARG A 179 8.23 -7.88 5.26
N LYS A 180 7.01 -7.47 4.93
CA LYS A 180 6.62 -6.81 3.67
C LYS A 180 6.02 -5.41 3.92
N LEU A 181 6.52 -4.70 4.91
CA LEU A 181 6.00 -3.39 5.34
C LEU A 181 6.03 -2.36 4.21
N ALA A 182 7.14 -2.32 3.48
CA ALA A 182 7.36 -1.39 2.39
C ALA A 182 6.35 -1.52 1.24
N VAL A 183 5.83 -2.71 1.02
CA VAL A 183 4.90 -2.99 -0.09
C VAL A 183 3.59 -2.24 0.07
N ASN A 184 3.14 -2.07 1.29
CA ASN A 184 1.80 -1.55 1.57
C ASN A 184 1.78 -0.05 1.88
N ASN A 185 2.93 0.56 2.19
CA ASN A 185 2.98 1.98 2.52
C ASN A 185 2.78 2.86 1.29
N MET A 186 2.06 3.96 1.48
CA MET A 186 1.92 5.00 0.46
C MET A 186 3.22 5.80 0.38
N SER A 187 3.59 6.17 -0.83
CA SER A 187 4.66 7.15 -1.12
C SER A 187 4.22 8.01 -2.28
N ALA A 188 4.64 9.25 -2.31
CA ALA A 188 4.26 10.22 -3.34
C ALA A 188 5.41 11.17 -3.67
N GLY A 189 5.36 11.75 -4.87
CA GLY A 189 6.40 12.66 -5.35
C GLY A 189 7.73 11.97 -5.62
N PRO A 190 8.84 12.72 -5.62
CA PRO A 190 10.17 12.19 -5.89
C PRO A 190 10.71 11.25 -4.80
N ILE A 191 10.03 11.17 -3.68
CA ILE A 191 10.45 10.36 -2.53
C ILE A 191 9.85 8.97 -2.63
N TYR A 192 10.20 8.23 -3.65
CA TYR A 192 9.69 6.88 -3.89
C TYR A 192 10.12 5.83 -2.84
N SER A 193 11.14 6.12 -2.05
CA SER A 193 11.75 5.17 -1.12
C SER A 193 11.53 5.47 0.34
N GLN A 194 10.82 6.52 0.71
CA GLN A 194 10.45 6.75 2.11
C GLN A 194 9.39 5.75 2.54
N CYS A 195 9.85 4.52 2.56
CA CYS A 195 9.18 3.49 3.28
C CYS A 195 9.45 3.68 4.74
N GLN A 196 8.36 3.89 5.41
CA GLN A 196 8.39 3.78 6.81
C GLN A 196 8.87 2.46 7.24
N CYS A 197 9.95 2.46 7.97
CA CYS A 197 10.40 1.37 8.79
C CYS A 197 9.67 1.46 10.12
N GLY A 198 8.53 0.85 10.21
CA GLY A 198 7.74 0.70 11.44
C GLY A 198 7.06 -0.64 11.45
N GLY A 199 6.34 -0.98 12.51
CA GLY A 199 5.54 -2.21 12.59
C GLY A 199 4.57 -2.33 11.42
N GLY A 200 4.15 -3.55 11.08
CA GLY A 200 3.26 -3.81 9.95
C GLY A 200 1.88 -3.19 10.11
N SER A 201 1.64 -2.04 9.47
CA SER A 201 0.40 -1.29 9.60
C SER A 201 -0.84 -2.15 9.35
N TYR A 202 -0.81 -2.98 8.32
CA TYR A 202 -1.97 -3.70 7.83
C TYR A 202 -2.29 -5.01 8.52
N ILE A 203 -1.48 -5.41 9.50
CA ILE A 203 -1.69 -6.61 10.31
C ILE A 203 -1.89 -6.29 11.79
N LYS A 204 -1.87 -5.01 12.13
CA LYS A 204 -2.11 -4.52 13.49
C LYS A 204 -3.61 -4.34 13.74
N PRO A 205 -4.06 -4.39 14.99
CA PRO A 205 -5.42 -4.00 15.36
C PRO A 205 -5.73 -2.56 14.93
N PHE A 206 -6.99 -2.28 14.61
CA PHE A 206 -7.42 -0.96 14.11
C PHE A 206 -7.13 0.21 15.04
N HIS A 207 -7.06 -0.04 16.36
CA HIS A 207 -6.74 0.97 17.36
C HIS A 207 -5.24 1.20 17.56
N ALA A 208 -4.41 0.40 16.88
CA ALA A 208 -2.96 0.56 16.97
C ALA A 208 -2.49 1.82 16.23
N SER A 209 -1.54 2.55 16.82
CA SER A 209 -0.89 3.71 16.22
C SER A 209 -0.29 3.39 14.84
N ASP A 210 0.34 2.21 14.71
CA ASP A 210 0.88 1.69 13.44
C ASP A 210 -0.18 1.56 12.32
N PHE A 211 -1.46 1.42 12.67
CA PHE A 211 -2.55 1.40 11.69
C PHE A 211 -3.17 2.77 11.51
N LEU A 212 -3.58 3.39 12.63
CA LEU A 212 -4.36 4.64 12.59
C LEU A 212 -3.59 5.80 11.97
N LEU A 213 -2.32 5.98 12.35
CA LEU A 213 -1.58 7.16 11.96
C LEU A 213 -1.12 7.17 10.50
N PRO A 214 -0.66 6.06 9.89
CA PRO A 214 -0.47 6.03 8.45
C PRO A 214 -1.75 6.31 7.66
N MET A 215 -2.90 5.81 8.11
CA MET A 215 -4.18 6.07 7.43
C MET A 215 -4.60 7.54 7.60
N ALA A 216 -4.41 8.12 8.79
CA ALA A 216 -4.63 9.55 9.01
C ALA A 216 -3.69 10.41 8.15
N GLY A 217 -2.43 10.02 8.03
CA GLY A 217 -1.47 10.68 7.12
C GLY A 217 -1.91 10.63 5.67
N ASN A 218 -2.42 9.49 5.19
CA ASN A 218 -2.98 9.37 3.84
C ASN A 218 -4.20 10.27 3.64
N MET A 219 -5.09 10.34 4.62
CA MET A 219 -6.26 11.23 4.59
C MET A 219 -5.86 12.70 4.49
N ILE A 220 -4.93 13.13 5.32
CA ILE A 220 -4.41 14.51 5.31
C ILE A 220 -3.74 14.82 3.98
N ALA A 221 -2.87 13.93 3.49
CA ALA A 221 -2.18 14.09 2.23
C ALA A 221 -3.18 14.24 1.07
N LYS A 222 -4.23 13.41 1.04
CA LYS A 222 -5.29 13.52 0.03
C LYS A 222 -6.01 14.86 0.10
N LYS A 223 -6.40 15.34 1.26
CA LYS A 223 -7.06 16.65 1.41
C LYS A 223 -6.20 17.79 0.88
N ILE A 224 -4.89 17.75 1.11
CA ILE A 224 -3.94 18.74 0.60
C ILE A 224 -3.89 18.70 -0.94
N VAL A 225 -3.77 17.52 -1.52
CA VAL A 225 -3.73 17.34 -2.98
C VAL A 225 -5.05 17.73 -3.62
N ASP A 226 -6.18 17.33 -3.05
CA ASP A 226 -7.52 17.68 -3.55
C ASP A 226 -7.80 19.19 -3.51
N SER A 227 -7.15 19.93 -2.60
CA SER A 227 -7.23 21.39 -2.57
C SER A 227 -6.48 22.09 -3.72
N GLY A 228 -5.71 21.34 -4.51
CA GLY A 228 -4.96 21.86 -5.65
C GLY A 228 -3.65 22.57 -5.29
N LEU A 229 -3.22 22.51 -4.04
CA LEU A 229 -2.03 23.21 -3.55
C LEU A 229 -0.72 22.60 -4.02
N THR A 230 -0.73 21.31 -4.23
CA THR A 230 0.44 20.52 -4.71
C THR A 230 -0.07 19.26 -5.41
N PRO A 231 0.63 18.73 -6.42
CA PRO A 231 0.23 17.49 -7.08
C PRO A 231 0.44 16.24 -6.22
N TYR A 232 1.27 16.32 -5.19
CA TYR A 232 1.51 15.25 -4.24
C TYR A 232 1.80 15.79 -2.85
N ALA A 233 1.49 15.02 -1.83
CA ALA A 233 1.84 15.34 -0.45
C ALA A 233 2.33 14.13 0.31
N ASN A 234 3.32 14.35 1.19
CA ASN A 234 3.75 13.39 2.19
C ASN A 234 3.53 14.00 3.58
N VAL A 235 3.02 13.21 4.50
CA VAL A 235 2.66 13.63 5.85
C VAL A 235 3.34 12.71 6.85
N ALA A 236 4.04 13.29 7.83
CA ALA A 236 4.59 12.57 8.97
C ALA A 236 3.85 12.98 10.23
N LEU A 237 3.41 11.99 11.02
CA LEU A 237 2.71 12.16 12.29
C LEU A 237 3.54 11.51 13.38
N ALA A 238 3.97 12.27 14.38
CA ALA A 238 4.66 11.72 15.54
C ALA A 238 3.70 11.57 16.71
N CYS A 239 3.85 10.49 17.47
CA CYS A 239 3.16 10.31 18.74
C CYS A 239 4.03 9.59 19.76
N THR A 240 3.71 9.83 21.04
CA THR A 240 4.29 9.16 22.20
C THR A 240 3.29 8.14 22.75
N ILE A 241 3.79 7.02 23.27
CA ILE A 241 2.95 6.02 23.95
C ILE A 241 2.14 6.65 25.08
N GLY A 242 0.85 6.37 25.13
CA GLY A 242 -0.09 6.94 26.10
C GLY A 242 -0.55 8.38 25.78
N ALA A 243 0.04 9.06 24.80
CA ALA A 243 -0.42 10.37 24.35
C ALA A 243 -1.82 10.28 23.75
N LYS A 244 -2.68 11.24 24.09
CA LYS A 244 -4.09 11.29 23.65
C LYS A 244 -4.25 11.88 22.25
N LYS A 245 -3.25 12.59 21.76
CA LYS A 245 -3.20 13.23 20.42
C LYS A 245 -1.80 13.08 19.84
N VAL A 246 -1.67 13.32 18.54
CA VAL A 246 -0.37 13.41 17.87
C VAL A 246 0.45 14.58 18.46
N ASP A 247 1.74 14.36 18.64
CA ASP A 247 2.67 15.37 19.18
C ASP A 247 3.08 16.38 18.12
N SER A 248 3.21 15.93 16.85
CA SER A 248 3.58 16.81 15.74
C SER A 248 3.06 16.31 14.40
N ILE A 249 2.89 17.25 13.47
CA ILE A 249 2.54 17.01 12.07
C ILE A 249 3.58 17.73 11.20
N CYS A 250 4.18 16.98 10.26
CA CYS A 250 5.02 17.53 9.23
C CYS A 250 4.42 17.21 7.87
N VAL A 251 4.35 18.19 6.99
CA VAL A 251 3.81 18.04 5.63
C VAL A 251 4.83 18.52 4.62
N THR A 252 5.01 17.76 3.53
CA THR A 252 5.84 18.14 2.40
C THR A 252 5.10 17.88 1.08
N GLY A 253 5.34 18.74 0.10
CA GLY A 253 4.82 18.64 -1.26
C GLY A 253 5.89 19.07 -2.28
N ASP A 254 5.48 19.65 -3.39
CA ASP A 254 6.41 20.22 -4.36
C ASP A 254 7.15 21.46 -3.81
N GLU A 255 8.13 21.97 -4.57
CA GLU A 255 8.97 23.08 -4.12
C GLU A 255 8.14 24.34 -3.83
N LYS A 256 7.11 24.63 -4.65
CA LYS A 256 6.26 25.83 -4.48
C LYS A 256 5.44 25.74 -3.20
N PHE A 257 4.92 24.57 -2.92
CA PHE A 257 4.16 24.27 -1.70
C PHE A 257 5.09 24.39 -0.47
N ASN A 258 6.26 23.77 -0.51
CA ASN A 258 7.22 23.79 0.59
C ASN A 258 7.78 25.21 0.88
N ALA A 259 7.89 26.05 -0.13
CA ALA A 259 8.32 27.44 0.02
C ALA A 259 7.26 28.35 0.66
N ASN A 260 5.96 27.98 0.59
CA ASN A 260 4.87 28.77 1.14
C ASN A 260 4.62 28.45 2.62
N LYS A 261 5.49 28.98 3.50
CA LYS A 261 5.45 28.73 4.94
C LYS A 261 4.15 29.17 5.61
N GLU A 262 3.53 30.25 5.16
CA GLU A 262 2.29 30.76 5.73
C GLU A 262 1.13 29.77 5.49
N GLN A 263 0.99 29.33 4.25
CA GLN A 263 -0.03 28.35 3.87
C GLN A 263 0.22 27.00 4.57
N LEU A 264 1.46 26.58 4.64
CA LEU A 264 1.85 25.33 5.33
C LEU A 264 1.48 25.39 6.81
N ASN A 265 1.81 26.48 7.50
CA ASN A 265 1.47 26.67 8.91
C ASN A 265 -0.05 26.72 9.15
N LYS A 266 -0.80 27.36 8.24
CA LYS A 266 -2.27 27.37 8.31
C LYS A 266 -2.86 25.97 8.21
N LEU A 267 -2.40 25.18 7.25
CA LEU A 267 -2.84 23.79 7.08
C LEU A 267 -2.48 22.91 8.27
N ILE A 268 -1.25 23.01 8.77
CA ILE A 268 -0.82 22.26 9.95
C ILE A 268 -1.74 22.59 11.13
N LYS A 269 -2.04 23.87 11.35
CA LYS A 269 -2.97 24.29 12.40
C LYS A 269 -4.35 23.70 12.22
N GLU A 270 -4.91 23.75 11.01
CA GLU A 270 -6.21 23.16 10.69
C GLU A 270 -6.22 21.65 10.98
N PHE A 271 -5.17 20.93 10.60
CA PHE A 271 -5.10 19.49 10.87
C PHE A 271 -4.84 19.16 12.35
N THR A 272 -4.15 20.02 13.10
CA THR A 272 -4.01 19.84 14.56
C THR A 272 -5.31 20.05 15.32
N GLU A 273 -6.26 20.80 14.75
CA GLU A 273 -7.61 20.96 15.28
C GLU A 273 -8.50 19.72 15.06
N LEU A 274 -8.13 18.84 14.10
CA LEU A 274 -8.81 17.55 13.94
C LEU A 274 -8.58 16.67 15.19
N ASN A 275 -9.58 15.88 15.51
CA ASN A 275 -9.44 14.92 16.60
C ASN A 275 -8.61 13.71 16.13
N LEU A 276 -7.28 13.90 16.07
CA LEU A 276 -6.31 12.86 15.73
C LEU A 276 -5.93 11.97 16.93
N SER A 277 -6.86 11.76 17.86
CA SER A 277 -6.75 10.73 18.91
C SER A 277 -7.12 9.35 18.35
N PRO A 278 -6.72 8.25 19.00
CA PRO A 278 -7.14 6.91 18.60
C PRO A 278 -8.66 6.78 18.45
N LYS A 279 -9.41 7.27 19.43
CA LYS A 279 -10.88 7.24 19.42
C LYS A 279 -11.47 8.17 18.35
N GLY A 280 -10.89 9.36 18.17
CA GLY A 280 -11.33 10.32 17.15
C GLY A 280 -11.24 9.74 15.76
N LEU A 281 -10.11 9.11 15.41
CA LEU A 281 -9.89 8.46 14.12
C LEU A 281 -10.80 7.25 13.91
N LEU A 282 -10.95 6.40 14.93
CA LEU A 282 -11.89 5.27 14.86
C LEU A 282 -13.32 5.73 14.66
N ASN A 283 -13.78 6.74 15.38
CA ASN A 283 -15.12 7.29 15.23
C ASN A 283 -15.33 7.92 13.83
N LEU A 284 -14.29 8.55 13.28
CA LEU A 284 -14.35 9.14 11.95
C LEU A 284 -14.63 8.10 10.86
N TRP A 285 -14.10 6.87 11.02
CA TRP A 285 -14.14 5.83 9.98
C TRP A 285 -15.08 4.66 10.27
N LYS A 286 -15.62 4.51 11.48
CA LYS A 286 -16.35 3.31 11.95
C LYS A 286 -17.49 2.88 11.04
N ASP A 287 -18.24 3.82 10.47
CA ASP A 287 -19.44 3.52 9.67
C ASP A 287 -19.10 3.08 8.24
N ASP A 288 -17.90 3.43 7.76
CA ASP A 288 -17.40 3.11 6.42
C ASP A 288 -16.40 1.95 6.42
N PHE A 289 -16.15 1.32 7.59
CA PHE A 289 -15.06 0.37 7.75
C PHE A 289 -15.48 -1.05 7.37
N ASN A 290 -15.10 -1.47 6.16
CA ASN A 290 -15.23 -2.85 5.71
C ASN A 290 -13.83 -3.45 5.48
N PHE A 291 -13.32 -4.17 6.48
CA PHE A 291 -11.96 -4.71 6.44
C PHE A 291 -11.72 -5.65 5.26
N TYR A 292 -12.71 -6.42 4.86
CA TYR A 292 -12.62 -7.32 3.72
C TYR A 292 -12.38 -6.55 2.42
N GLU A 293 -13.18 -5.54 2.13
CA GLU A 293 -13.03 -4.74 0.92
C GLU A 293 -11.74 -3.90 0.94
N ILE A 294 -11.37 -3.36 2.12
CA ILE A 294 -10.12 -2.62 2.30
C ILE A 294 -8.91 -3.51 1.98
N THR A 295 -8.87 -4.71 2.54
CA THR A 295 -7.75 -5.65 2.31
C THR A 295 -7.72 -6.19 0.90
N LYS A 296 -8.87 -6.47 0.30
CA LYS A 296 -9.01 -6.92 -1.09
C LYS A 296 -8.46 -5.88 -2.08
N ASN A 297 -8.59 -4.61 -1.76
CA ASN A 297 -8.09 -3.49 -2.57
C ASN A 297 -6.74 -2.94 -2.08
N ASN A 298 -5.97 -3.74 -1.35
CA ASN A 298 -4.60 -3.40 -0.91
C ASN A 298 -4.51 -2.09 -0.12
N PHE A 299 -5.55 -1.74 0.64
CA PHE A 299 -5.63 -0.53 1.46
C PHE A 299 -5.57 0.79 0.67
N VAL A 300 -5.98 0.79 -0.59
CA VAL A 300 -6.03 1.98 -1.45
C VAL A 300 -7.37 2.11 -2.16
N GLY A 301 -7.64 3.31 -2.67
CA GLY A 301 -8.84 3.64 -3.45
C GLY A 301 -10.11 3.81 -2.61
N ASP A 302 -11.24 3.86 -3.27
CA ASP A 302 -12.54 4.26 -2.70
C ASP A 302 -13.12 3.31 -1.65
N SER A 303 -12.57 2.11 -1.51
CA SER A 303 -12.97 1.19 -0.43
C SER A 303 -12.45 1.62 0.95
N CYS A 304 -11.49 2.54 0.98
CA CYS A 304 -10.83 2.98 2.19
C CYS A 304 -11.52 4.22 2.77
N PRO A 305 -12.03 4.18 4.01
CA PRO A 305 -12.76 5.29 4.61
C PRO A 305 -11.92 6.57 4.74
N TRP A 306 -10.62 6.47 4.93
CA TRP A 306 -9.71 7.61 4.99
C TRP A 306 -9.54 8.35 3.67
N PHE A 307 -9.94 7.77 2.54
CA PHE A 307 -9.95 8.46 1.25
C PHE A 307 -11.32 9.06 0.90
N LYS A 308 -12.36 8.77 1.68
CA LYS A 308 -13.70 9.35 1.48
C LYS A 308 -13.93 10.64 2.27
N LYS A 309 -13.20 10.82 3.34
CA LYS A 309 -13.35 11.92 4.32
C LYS A 309 -12.27 12.97 4.11
#